data_56e728408308eb7f68845ab1fba9d1ca
#
_entry.id   56e728408308eb7f68845ab1fba9d1ca
#
_cell.length_a   1.000
_cell.length_b   1.000
_cell.length_c   1.000
_cell.angle_alpha   90.00
_cell.angle_beta   90.00
_cell.angle_gamma   90.00
#
_symmetry.space_group_name_H-M   'P 1'
#
loop_
_entity.id
_entity.type
_entity.pdbx_description
1 polymer ?
#
loop_
_entity_poly.entity_id
_entity_poly.type
_entity_poly.pdbx_seq_one_letter_code
_entity_poly.pdbx_strand_id
1 'polypeptide(L)'
;IVQIYNPIKVHVNDVIPPTPKKGDIVAINLQFHHKNIITLIKAFEMIADCIDRNLVLVGNVPKRVAYLKEYVEQHNLSGRVIFTGFVDGKKKRELLVNSCLYINPSLFEGFGMTAVEAMILKVPTLLSRVSANYEVTKGLCHYYEPADDVEALAAAILAFFKEPENGEALEDKSKEMLKMYDYQKIAAQYMELFRECL
;
A
#
# COMPACT_ATOMS: atom_id res chain seq x y z
N ILE A 1 6.41 -15.17 25.91
CA ILE A 1 5.57 -14.61 24.82
C ILE A 1 6.25 -14.97 23.52
N VAL A 2 5.55 -15.66 22.63
CA VAL A 2 6.00 -16.01 21.27
C VAL A 2 5.30 -15.08 20.30
N GLN A 3 6.06 -14.42 19.41
CA GLN A 3 5.51 -13.58 18.34
C GLN A 3 5.49 -14.39 17.04
N ILE A 4 4.29 -14.54 16.46
CA ILE A 4 4.09 -15.16 15.15
C ILE A 4 3.35 -14.17 14.28
N TYR A 5 3.92 -13.84 13.12
CA TYR A 5 3.32 -12.91 12.17
C TYR A 5 2.13 -13.52 11.41
N ASN A 6 1.30 -12.66 10.84
CA ASN A 6 0.22 -13.10 9.95
C ASN A 6 0.79 -13.63 8.64
N PRO A 7 0.32 -14.78 8.15
CA PRO A 7 0.74 -15.29 6.85
C PRO A 7 0.18 -14.46 5.71
N ILE A 8 0.95 -14.34 4.64
CA ILE A 8 0.47 -13.73 3.39
C ILE A 8 0.38 -14.81 2.32
N LYS A 9 -0.81 -14.99 1.76
CA LYS A 9 -1.02 -15.96 0.68
C LYS A 9 -0.96 -15.23 -0.67
N VAL A 10 0.24 -15.18 -1.25
CA VAL A 10 0.45 -14.78 -2.65
C VAL A 10 0.94 -16.00 -3.41
N HIS A 11 0.31 -16.33 -4.54
CA HIS A 11 0.78 -17.43 -5.37
C HIS A 11 1.99 -16.96 -6.18
N VAL A 12 3.03 -17.79 -6.26
CA VAL A 12 4.28 -17.50 -6.98
C VAL A 12 4.02 -17.10 -8.45
N ASN A 13 3.00 -17.70 -9.06
CA ASN A 13 2.58 -17.38 -10.43
C ASN A 13 1.95 -15.97 -10.58
N ASP A 14 1.64 -15.30 -9.48
CA ASP A 14 1.13 -13.93 -9.46
C ASP A 14 2.25 -12.88 -9.44
N VAL A 15 3.48 -13.32 -9.27
CA VAL A 15 4.67 -12.45 -9.21
C VAL A 15 5.08 -12.10 -10.65
N ILE A 16 4.72 -10.90 -11.08
CA ILE A 16 5.03 -10.40 -12.43
C ILE A 16 6.48 -9.92 -12.49
N PRO A 17 7.18 -10.11 -13.64
CA PRO A 17 8.51 -9.54 -13.82
C PRO A 17 8.53 -8.03 -13.56
N PRO A 18 9.58 -7.49 -12.91
CA PRO A 18 9.67 -6.07 -12.65
C PRO A 18 9.89 -5.33 -13.97
N THR A 19 8.83 -4.71 -14.47
CA THR A 19 8.92 -3.72 -15.56
C THR A 19 8.58 -2.35 -14.99
N PRO A 20 9.18 -1.25 -15.49
CA PRO A 20 8.77 0.08 -15.12
C PRO A 20 7.26 0.23 -15.37
N LYS A 21 6.48 0.26 -14.31
CA LYS A 21 5.02 0.26 -14.43
C LYS A 21 4.56 1.67 -14.80
N LYS A 22 3.84 1.77 -15.90
CA LYS A 22 3.22 3.01 -16.38
C LYS A 22 1.84 3.26 -15.78
N GLY A 23 1.45 2.50 -14.75
CA GLY A 23 0.14 2.58 -14.12
C GLY A 23 -0.03 3.80 -13.21
N ASP A 24 -1.21 3.88 -12.62
CA ASP A 24 -1.59 4.95 -11.70
C ASP A 24 -1.09 4.68 -10.26
N ILE A 25 -1.20 5.70 -9.41
CA ILE A 25 -0.99 5.56 -7.96
C ILE A 25 -2.22 4.87 -7.37
N VAL A 26 -2.02 3.88 -6.51
CA VAL A 26 -3.12 3.11 -5.90
C VAL A 26 -3.08 3.20 -4.39
N ALA A 27 -4.24 3.46 -3.76
CA ALA A 27 -4.46 3.27 -2.33
C ALA A 27 -5.70 2.38 -2.10
N ILE A 28 -5.66 1.54 -1.05
CA ILE A 28 -6.68 0.50 -0.81
C ILE A 28 -7.24 0.64 0.60
N ASN A 29 -8.52 0.25 0.79
CA ASN A 29 -9.22 0.26 2.07
C ASN A 29 -9.56 1.66 2.60
N LEU A 30 -10.18 2.50 1.78
CA LEU A 30 -10.53 3.89 2.11
C LEU A 30 -11.71 4.08 3.08
N GLN A 31 -12.36 3.00 3.50
CA GLN A 31 -13.60 3.08 4.29
C GLN A 31 -13.45 3.46 5.77
N PHE A 32 -12.22 3.64 6.28
CA PHE A 32 -11.95 3.95 7.67
C PHE A 32 -11.14 5.23 7.83
N HIS A 33 -11.48 6.05 8.82
CA HIS A 33 -10.77 7.32 9.09
C HIS A 33 -9.26 7.15 9.30
N HIS A 34 -8.85 6.10 10.03
CA HIS A 34 -7.45 5.86 10.29
C HIS A 34 -6.63 5.53 9.05
N LYS A 35 -7.27 5.20 7.93
CA LYS A 35 -6.59 5.03 6.64
C LYS A 35 -6.15 6.35 6.03
N ASN A 36 -6.60 7.47 6.58
CA ASN A 36 -6.11 8.82 6.32
C ASN A 36 -6.07 9.22 4.83
N ILE A 37 -7.04 8.73 4.07
CA ILE A 37 -7.12 8.96 2.62
C ILE A 37 -7.26 10.45 2.27
N ILE A 38 -7.83 11.25 3.18
CA ILE A 38 -7.94 12.70 2.95
C ILE A 38 -6.56 13.37 2.84
N THR A 39 -5.59 12.97 3.65
CA THR A 39 -4.21 13.48 3.56
C THR A 39 -3.59 13.11 2.21
N LEU A 40 -3.85 11.90 1.71
CA LEU A 40 -3.37 11.48 0.39
C LEU A 40 -4.04 12.28 -0.74
N ILE A 41 -5.35 12.54 -0.68
CA ILE A 41 -6.04 13.34 -1.71
C ILE A 41 -5.48 14.77 -1.72
N LYS A 42 -5.28 15.38 -0.56
CA LYS A 42 -4.68 16.72 -0.44
C LYS A 42 -3.24 16.77 -0.94
N ALA A 43 -2.42 15.76 -0.59
CA ALA A 43 -1.06 15.66 -1.10
C ALA A 43 -1.03 15.48 -2.62
N PHE A 44 -1.94 14.67 -3.16
CA PHE A 44 -2.08 14.48 -4.60
C PHE A 44 -2.52 15.78 -5.31
N GLU A 45 -3.45 16.55 -4.73
CA GLU A 45 -3.86 17.86 -5.25
C GLU A 45 -2.67 18.80 -5.44
N MET A 46 -1.76 18.88 -4.46
CA MET A 46 -0.57 19.74 -4.53
C MET A 46 0.37 19.40 -5.68
N ILE A 47 0.36 18.16 -6.16
CA ILE A 47 1.31 17.64 -7.15
C ILE A 47 0.65 17.19 -8.45
N ALA A 48 -0.66 17.29 -8.57
CA ALA A 48 -1.42 16.75 -9.71
C ALA A 48 -0.93 17.27 -11.06
N ASP A 49 -0.50 18.52 -11.12
CA ASP A 49 0.06 19.13 -12.34
C ASP A 49 1.54 18.76 -12.57
N CYS A 50 2.22 18.19 -11.57
CA CYS A 50 3.62 17.80 -11.66
C CYS A 50 3.83 16.37 -12.15
N ILE A 51 2.78 15.55 -12.12
CA ILE A 51 2.84 14.12 -12.47
C ILE A 51 1.74 13.73 -13.44
N ASP A 52 2.07 12.91 -14.42
CA ASP A 52 1.10 12.35 -15.38
C ASP A 52 0.58 10.99 -14.89
N ARG A 53 -0.07 10.97 -13.73
CA ARG A 53 -0.66 9.77 -13.12
C ARG A 53 -1.93 10.14 -12.39
N ASN A 54 -2.91 9.22 -12.37
CA ASN A 54 -4.10 9.36 -11.56
C ASN A 54 -3.90 8.75 -10.17
N LEU A 55 -4.78 9.11 -9.25
CA LEU A 55 -4.92 8.48 -7.95
C LEU A 55 -6.15 7.57 -7.97
N VAL A 56 -5.93 6.26 -7.87
CA VAL A 56 -7.00 5.24 -7.84
C VAL A 56 -7.23 4.78 -6.41
N LEU A 57 -8.40 5.09 -5.90
CA LEU A 57 -8.85 4.79 -4.55
C LEU A 57 -9.75 3.56 -4.57
N VAL A 58 -9.23 2.44 -4.05
CA VAL A 58 -9.88 1.12 -4.14
C VAL A 58 -10.65 0.81 -2.86
N GLY A 59 -11.96 0.68 -3.00
CA GLY A 59 -12.87 0.29 -1.91
C GLY A 59 -14.13 1.12 -1.86
N ASN A 60 -15.08 0.70 -1.00
CA ASN A 60 -16.32 1.41 -0.80
C ASN A 60 -16.10 2.77 -0.12
N VAL A 61 -16.96 3.71 -0.47
CA VAL A 61 -17.05 5.03 0.18
C VAL A 61 -18.36 5.09 0.99
N PRO A 62 -18.39 4.52 2.22
CA PRO A 62 -19.57 4.61 3.07
C PRO A 62 -19.81 6.06 3.54
N LYS A 63 -21.04 6.33 4.04
CA LYS A 63 -21.45 7.68 4.48
C LYS A 63 -20.42 8.38 5.40
N ARG A 64 -19.78 7.62 6.31
CA ARG A 64 -18.79 8.15 7.26
C ARG A 64 -17.53 8.75 6.61
N VAL A 65 -17.26 8.43 5.34
CA VAL A 65 -16.12 8.97 4.57
C VAL A 65 -16.59 9.61 3.23
N ALA A 66 -17.89 9.94 3.11
CA ALA A 66 -18.46 10.59 1.92
C ALA A 66 -17.78 11.92 1.60
N TYR A 67 -17.31 12.63 2.62
CA TYR A 67 -16.56 13.87 2.49
C TYR A 67 -15.31 13.77 1.58
N LEU A 68 -14.80 12.55 1.34
CA LEU A 68 -13.69 12.34 0.40
C LEU A 68 -14.11 12.66 -1.04
N LYS A 69 -15.32 12.25 -1.42
CA LYS A 69 -15.86 12.57 -2.76
C LYS A 69 -16.22 14.04 -2.88
N GLU A 70 -16.84 14.60 -1.84
CA GLU A 70 -17.19 16.03 -1.78
C GLU A 70 -15.92 16.88 -1.93
N TYR A 71 -14.83 16.52 -1.26
CA TYR A 71 -13.55 17.21 -1.39
C TYR A 71 -13.04 17.16 -2.84
N VAL A 72 -13.03 15.97 -3.46
CA VAL A 72 -12.55 15.76 -4.84
C VAL A 72 -13.37 16.61 -5.84
N GLU A 73 -14.68 16.67 -5.66
CA GLU A 73 -15.58 17.49 -6.50
C GLU A 73 -15.32 19.00 -6.32
N GLN A 74 -15.24 19.47 -5.07
CA GLN A 74 -15.02 20.88 -4.73
C GLN A 74 -13.67 21.42 -5.22
N HIS A 75 -12.66 20.55 -5.30
CA HIS A 75 -11.30 20.88 -5.72
C HIS A 75 -10.98 20.52 -7.17
N ASN A 76 -12.01 20.21 -7.99
CA ASN A 76 -11.89 19.91 -9.42
C ASN A 76 -10.94 18.71 -9.73
N LEU A 77 -10.85 17.74 -8.82
CA LEU A 77 -9.98 16.56 -8.96
C LEU A 77 -10.70 15.34 -9.59
N SER A 78 -12.00 15.46 -9.95
CA SER A 78 -12.82 14.34 -10.43
C SER A 78 -12.29 13.64 -11.68
N GLY A 79 -11.45 14.31 -12.49
CA GLY A 79 -10.79 13.71 -13.65
C GLY A 79 -9.48 12.97 -13.32
N ARG A 80 -8.96 13.12 -12.11
CA ARG A 80 -7.64 12.61 -11.68
C ARG A 80 -7.71 11.68 -10.47
N VAL A 81 -8.75 11.78 -9.64
CA VAL A 81 -9.00 10.92 -8.47
C VAL A 81 -10.17 9.99 -8.75
N ILE A 82 -9.89 8.70 -8.84
CA ILE A 82 -10.83 7.68 -9.29
C ILE A 82 -11.23 6.80 -8.10
N PHE A 83 -12.51 6.77 -7.76
CA PHE A 83 -13.08 5.86 -6.76
C PHE A 83 -13.62 4.62 -7.45
N THR A 84 -13.04 3.45 -7.19
CA THR A 84 -13.47 2.21 -7.86
C THR A 84 -14.76 1.62 -7.28
N GLY A 85 -15.13 1.99 -6.05
CA GLY A 85 -16.10 1.24 -5.28
C GLY A 85 -15.56 -0.12 -4.84
N PHE A 86 -16.47 -1.03 -4.48
CA PHE A 86 -16.09 -2.40 -4.12
C PHE A 86 -15.50 -3.12 -5.33
N VAL A 87 -14.40 -3.81 -5.11
CA VAL A 87 -13.81 -4.74 -6.08
C VAL A 87 -13.54 -6.07 -5.41
N ASP A 88 -13.61 -7.16 -6.16
CA ASP A 88 -13.23 -8.48 -5.67
C ASP A 88 -11.71 -8.62 -5.51
N GLY A 89 -11.26 -9.72 -4.92
CA GLY A 89 -9.84 -9.96 -4.67
C GLY A 89 -8.99 -10.04 -5.94
N LYS A 90 -9.56 -10.53 -7.05
CA LYS A 90 -8.87 -10.61 -8.35
C LYS A 90 -8.65 -9.21 -8.92
N LYS A 91 -9.69 -8.37 -8.94
CA LYS A 91 -9.60 -7.00 -9.43
C LYS A 91 -8.72 -6.12 -8.54
N LYS A 92 -8.81 -6.29 -7.20
CA LYS A 92 -7.88 -5.63 -6.25
C LYS A 92 -6.43 -5.92 -6.62
N ARG A 93 -6.10 -7.18 -6.85
CA ARG A 93 -4.75 -7.62 -7.21
C ARG A 93 -4.32 -7.06 -8.57
N GLU A 94 -5.20 -7.11 -9.57
CA GLU A 94 -4.93 -6.54 -10.90
C GLU A 94 -4.58 -5.05 -10.81
N LEU A 95 -5.37 -4.26 -10.06
CA LEU A 95 -5.11 -2.84 -9.84
C LEU A 95 -3.75 -2.62 -9.15
N LEU A 96 -3.46 -3.41 -8.12
CA LEU A 96 -2.22 -3.30 -7.37
C LEU A 96 -1.01 -3.65 -8.24
N VAL A 97 -1.05 -4.77 -8.95
CA VAL A 97 0.05 -5.23 -9.82
C VAL A 97 0.35 -4.25 -10.95
N ASN A 98 -0.67 -3.59 -11.49
CA ASN A 98 -0.51 -2.63 -12.59
C ASN A 98 -0.21 -1.20 -12.11
N SER A 99 -0.20 -0.93 -10.80
CA SER A 99 0.11 0.40 -10.28
C SER A 99 1.60 0.73 -10.39
N CYS A 100 1.92 2.00 -10.55
CA CYS A 100 3.31 2.48 -10.47
C CYS A 100 3.78 2.67 -9.03
N LEU A 101 2.85 2.93 -8.12
CA LEU A 101 3.11 3.16 -6.70
C LEU A 101 1.89 2.79 -5.87
N TYR A 102 2.08 1.96 -4.85
CA TYR A 102 1.09 1.74 -3.80
C TYR A 102 1.36 2.68 -2.63
N ILE A 103 0.33 3.38 -2.16
CA ILE A 103 0.44 4.28 -1.00
C ILE A 103 -0.51 3.83 0.11
N ASN A 104 0.01 3.77 1.34
CA ASN A 104 -0.79 3.59 2.55
C ASN A 104 -0.48 4.71 3.56
N PRO A 105 -1.32 5.75 3.64
CA PRO A 105 -1.12 6.90 4.49
C PRO A 105 -1.70 6.74 5.90
N SER A 106 -1.89 5.51 6.37
CA SER A 106 -2.59 5.22 7.63
C SER A 106 -1.96 5.91 8.83
N LEU A 107 -2.81 6.43 9.72
CA LEU A 107 -2.39 6.99 11.03
C LEU A 107 -1.93 5.89 11.98
N PHE A 108 -2.48 4.70 11.87
CA PHE A 108 -2.07 3.49 12.57
C PHE A 108 -2.48 2.23 11.81
N GLU A 109 -1.78 1.15 12.04
CA GLU A 109 -2.04 -0.17 11.47
C GLU A 109 -1.91 -1.26 12.54
N GLY A 110 -2.70 -2.32 12.39
CA GLY A 110 -2.49 -3.54 13.17
C GLY A 110 -1.38 -4.41 12.60
N PHE A 111 -1.32 -4.52 11.27
CA PHE A 111 -0.28 -5.29 10.56
C PHE A 111 0.08 -4.68 9.20
N GLY A 112 -0.90 -4.27 8.38
CA GLY A 112 -0.63 -3.71 7.05
C GLY A 112 -0.44 -4.77 5.96
N MET A 113 -1.28 -5.82 5.94
CA MET A 113 -1.18 -6.93 4.96
C MET A 113 -1.03 -6.47 3.51
N THR A 114 -1.76 -5.42 3.10
CA THR A 114 -1.69 -4.94 1.71
C THR A 114 -0.33 -4.35 1.35
N ALA A 115 0.39 -3.76 2.31
CA ALA A 115 1.76 -3.28 2.07
C ALA A 115 2.70 -4.45 1.74
N VAL A 116 2.63 -5.53 2.52
CA VAL A 116 3.41 -6.76 2.28
C VAL A 116 3.00 -7.42 0.95
N GLU A 117 1.69 -7.50 0.66
CA GLU A 117 1.19 -7.99 -0.65
C GLU A 117 1.80 -7.17 -1.81
N ALA A 118 1.81 -5.84 -1.71
CA ALA A 118 2.38 -4.95 -2.73
C ALA A 118 3.87 -5.23 -2.95
N MET A 119 4.64 -5.35 -1.87
CA MET A 119 6.08 -5.67 -1.95
C MET A 119 6.34 -7.03 -2.59
N ILE A 120 5.58 -8.07 -2.21
CA ILE A 120 5.69 -9.41 -2.81
C ILE A 120 5.39 -9.34 -4.32
N LEU A 121 4.42 -8.53 -4.71
CA LEU A 121 4.04 -8.31 -6.11
C LEU A 121 4.98 -7.34 -6.85
N LYS A 122 6.09 -6.94 -6.24
CA LYS A 122 7.10 -6.03 -6.80
C LYS A 122 6.49 -4.68 -7.20
N VAL A 123 5.58 -4.18 -6.37
CA VAL A 123 4.99 -2.85 -6.50
C VAL A 123 5.76 -1.90 -5.57
N PRO A 124 6.33 -0.81 -6.09
CA PRO A 124 6.89 0.24 -5.25
C PRO A 124 5.89 0.68 -4.19
N THR A 125 6.33 0.85 -2.96
CA THR A 125 5.44 1.05 -1.81
C THR A 125 5.89 2.23 -0.98
N LEU A 126 4.99 3.21 -0.77
CA LEU A 126 5.18 4.39 0.08
C LEU A 126 4.20 4.33 1.25
N LEU A 127 4.70 4.39 2.47
CA LEU A 127 3.92 4.23 3.68
C LEU A 127 4.14 5.41 4.64
N SER A 128 3.10 5.72 5.43
CA SER A 128 3.35 6.49 6.65
C SER A 128 4.25 5.68 7.59
N ARG A 129 5.22 6.35 8.24
CA ARG A 129 6.19 5.68 9.14
C ARG A 129 5.61 5.42 10.52
N VAL A 130 4.46 4.74 10.57
CA VAL A 130 3.92 4.21 11.83
C VAL A 130 4.61 2.89 12.18
N SER A 131 4.66 2.57 13.47
CA SER A 131 5.44 1.44 13.99
C SER A 131 5.16 0.11 13.27
N ALA A 132 3.88 -0.24 13.08
CA ALA A 132 3.49 -1.48 12.41
C ALA A 132 3.94 -1.52 10.94
N ASN A 133 3.79 -0.42 10.19
CA ASN A 133 4.26 -0.35 8.80
C ASN A 133 5.77 -0.58 8.71
N TYR A 134 6.54 0.10 9.56
CA TYR A 134 7.99 -0.03 9.57
C TYR A 134 8.44 -1.43 9.99
N GLU A 135 7.81 -2.00 11.03
CA GLU A 135 8.12 -3.34 11.54
C GLU A 135 7.87 -4.42 10.47
N VAL A 136 6.66 -4.46 9.90
CA VAL A 136 6.26 -5.55 8.98
C VAL A 136 6.96 -5.47 7.63
N THR A 137 7.38 -4.29 7.20
CA THR A 137 8.12 -4.12 5.95
C THR A 137 9.64 -4.04 6.16
N LYS A 138 10.10 -4.20 7.41
CA LYS A 138 11.52 -4.19 7.80
C LYS A 138 12.29 -2.95 7.33
N GLY A 139 11.62 -1.82 7.21
CA GLY A 139 12.24 -0.60 6.71
C GLY A 139 12.56 -0.62 5.21
N LEU A 140 12.05 -1.59 4.45
CA LEU A 140 12.38 -1.77 3.02
C LEU A 140 11.50 -0.97 2.06
N CYS A 141 10.55 -0.19 2.56
CA CYS A 141 9.68 0.70 1.76
C CYS A 141 10.20 2.13 1.72
N HIS A 142 9.57 2.96 0.89
CA HIS A 142 9.61 4.40 1.06
C HIS A 142 8.72 4.81 2.22
N TYR A 143 9.12 5.82 2.98
CA TYR A 143 8.36 6.32 4.12
C TYR A 143 8.29 7.83 4.12
N TYR A 144 7.22 8.33 4.73
CA TYR A 144 7.07 9.74 5.09
C TYR A 144 6.57 9.87 6.53
N GLU A 145 6.88 10.96 7.16
CA GLU A 145 6.44 11.32 8.52
C GLU A 145 6.43 12.84 8.72
N PRO A 146 5.52 13.39 9.54
CA PRO A 146 4.41 12.69 10.25
C PRO A 146 3.33 12.12 9.32
N ALA A 147 2.53 11.16 9.81
CA ALA A 147 1.54 10.45 8.99
C ALA A 147 0.37 11.33 8.50
N ASP A 148 0.08 12.43 9.18
CA ASP A 148 -0.96 13.41 8.86
C ASP A 148 -0.43 14.65 8.10
N ASP A 149 0.86 14.68 7.81
CA ASP A 149 1.50 15.78 7.10
C ASP A 149 1.30 15.64 5.57
N VAL A 150 0.51 16.56 5.02
CA VAL A 150 0.19 16.62 3.59
C VAL A 150 1.41 16.96 2.73
N GLU A 151 2.23 17.91 3.19
CA GLU A 151 3.42 18.38 2.48
C GLU A 151 4.51 17.30 2.46
N ALA A 152 4.72 16.63 3.59
CA ALA A 152 5.67 15.52 3.69
C ALA A 152 5.28 14.38 2.73
N LEU A 153 3.98 14.02 2.65
CA LEU A 153 3.50 13.00 1.72
C LEU A 153 3.66 13.45 0.26
N ALA A 154 3.30 14.69 -0.07
CA ALA A 154 3.47 15.23 -1.42
C ALA A 154 4.94 15.22 -1.85
N ALA A 155 5.86 15.66 -0.97
CA ALA A 155 7.29 15.62 -1.22
C ALA A 155 7.82 14.19 -1.42
N ALA A 156 7.35 13.23 -0.63
CA ALA A 156 7.75 11.82 -0.76
C ALA A 156 7.27 11.21 -2.10
N ILE A 157 6.06 11.54 -2.55
CA ILE A 157 5.56 11.10 -3.87
C ILE A 157 6.42 11.70 -4.98
N LEU A 158 6.73 12.99 -4.94
CA LEU A 158 7.58 13.65 -5.93
C LEU A 158 9.00 13.07 -5.94
N ALA A 159 9.57 12.79 -4.77
CA ALA A 159 10.89 12.16 -4.65
C ALA A 159 10.90 10.78 -5.32
N PHE A 160 9.87 9.96 -5.11
CA PHE A 160 9.74 8.67 -5.78
C PHE A 160 9.72 8.81 -7.32
N PHE A 161 8.99 9.78 -7.86
CA PHE A 161 8.93 9.99 -9.32
C PHE A 161 10.23 10.54 -9.91
N LYS A 162 11.06 11.20 -9.11
CA LYS A 162 12.41 11.63 -9.55
C LYS A 162 13.40 10.48 -9.60
N GLU A 163 13.32 9.58 -8.62
CA GLU A 163 14.23 8.45 -8.47
C GLU A 163 13.43 7.16 -8.21
N PRO A 164 12.76 6.62 -9.24
CA PRO A 164 11.94 5.41 -9.07
C PRO A 164 12.82 4.18 -8.80
N GLU A 165 12.31 3.28 -7.98
CA GLU A 165 12.98 2.00 -7.69
C GLU A 165 13.22 1.19 -8.96
N ASN A 166 14.41 0.62 -9.07
CA ASN A 166 14.74 -0.29 -10.16
C ASN A 166 14.16 -1.71 -9.90
N GLY A 167 14.11 -2.51 -10.98
CA GLY A 167 13.52 -3.84 -10.93
C GLY A 167 14.28 -4.82 -10.03
N GLU A 168 15.59 -4.69 -9.90
CA GLU A 168 16.43 -5.54 -9.05
C GLU A 168 16.13 -5.31 -7.56
N ALA A 169 16.05 -4.05 -7.14
CA ALA A 169 15.67 -3.70 -5.78
C ALA A 169 14.27 -4.23 -5.41
N LEU A 170 13.30 -4.13 -6.33
CA LEU A 170 11.95 -4.67 -6.12
C LEU A 170 11.94 -6.20 -6.04
N GLU A 171 12.78 -6.88 -6.82
CA GLU A 171 12.95 -8.32 -6.78
C GLU A 171 13.48 -8.79 -5.42
N ASP A 172 14.53 -8.13 -4.91
CA ASP A 172 15.14 -8.50 -3.64
C ASP A 172 14.21 -8.25 -2.45
N LYS A 173 13.49 -7.14 -2.45
CA LYS A 173 12.43 -6.88 -1.46
C LYS A 173 11.33 -7.93 -1.49
N SER A 174 10.89 -8.33 -2.69
CA SER A 174 9.88 -9.37 -2.87
C SER A 174 10.34 -10.71 -2.28
N LYS A 175 11.59 -11.12 -2.55
CA LYS A 175 12.17 -12.36 -2.01
C LYS A 175 12.24 -12.34 -0.48
N GLU A 176 12.63 -11.19 0.09
CA GLU A 176 12.70 -11.06 1.56
C GLU A 176 11.30 -11.18 2.18
N MET A 177 10.30 -10.52 1.62
CA MET A 177 8.91 -10.63 2.10
C MET A 177 8.33 -12.04 1.95
N LEU A 178 8.56 -12.71 0.81
CA LEU A 178 8.15 -14.10 0.61
C LEU A 178 8.78 -15.03 1.63
N LYS A 179 10.08 -14.86 1.93
CA LYS A 179 10.77 -15.67 2.94
C LYS A 179 10.20 -15.49 4.35
N MET A 180 9.81 -14.26 4.68
CA MET A 180 9.35 -13.88 6.02
C MET A 180 7.89 -14.27 6.25
N TYR A 181 7.02 -14.07 5.27
CA TYR A 181 5.57 -14.22 5.39
C TYR A 181 5.02 -15.48 4.69
N ASP A 182 5.91 -16.46 4.45
CA ASP A 182 5.53 -17.75 3.90
C ASP A 182 4.50 -18.45 4.78
N TYR A 183 3.31 -18.74 4.22
CA TYR A 183 2.20 -19.28 5.00
C TYR A 183 2.46 -20.69 5.55
N GLN A 184 3.30 -21.50 4.88
CA GLN A 184 3.64 -22.85 5.35
C GLN A 184 4.57 -22.79 6.56
N LYS A 185 5.56 -21.89 6.52
CA LYS A 185 6.46 -21.67 7.66
C LYS A 185 5.71 -21.14 8.87
N ILE A 186 4.83 -20.16 8.67
CA ILE A 186 4.02 -19.58 9.73
C ILE A 186 3.06 -20.62 10.31
N ALA A 187 2.40 -21.44 9.46
CA ALA A 187 1.57 -22.55 9.94
C ALA A 187 2.36 -23.56 10.76
N ALA A 188 3.60 -23.89 10.36
CA ALA A 188 4.47 -24.76 11.14
C ALA A 188 4.80 -24.20 12.51
N GLN A 189 5.08 -22.89 12.63
CA GLN A 189 5.31 -22.20 13.91
C GLN A 189 4.09 -22.28 14.84
N TYR A 190 2.87 -22.10 14.32
CA TYR A 190 1.64 -22.27 15.10
C TYR A 190 1.49 -23.73 15.58
N MET A 191 1.76 -24.70 14.70
CA MET A 191 1.66 -26.12 15.07
C MET A 191 2.68 -26.51 16.14
N GLU A 192 3.89 -25.98 16.10
CA GLU A 192 4.91 -26.19 17.13
C GLU A 192 4.46 -25.61 18.48
N LEU A 193 4.00 -24.33 18.47
CA LEU A 193 3.49 -23.68 19.67
C LEU A 193 2.31 -24.46 20.30
N PHE A 194 1.39 -24.98 19.50
CA PHE A 194 0.28 -25.78 20.02
C PHE A 194 0.75 -27.09 20.64
N ARG A 195 1.80 -27.73 20.11
CA ARG A 195 2.37 -28.96 20.72
C ARG A 195 3.07 -28.68 22.05
N GLU A 196 3.70 -27.51 22.20
CA GLU A 196 4.32 -27.10 23.46
C GLU A 196 3.28 -26.77 24.56
N CYS A 197 2.05 -26.44 24.18
CA CYS A 197 0.98 -26.09 25.11
C CYS A 197 0.11 -27.30 25.55
N LEU A 198 0.29 -28.47 24.93
CA LEU A 198 -0.42 -29.72 25.24
C LEU A 198 0.43 -30.63 26.13
#